data_6ea83fab86c64532b93380cfc37a4eba
#
_entry.id   6ea83fab86c64532b93380cfc37a4eba
#
_cell.length_a   1.000
_cell.length_b   1.000
_cell.length_c   1.000
_cell.angle_alpha   90.00
_cell.angle_beta   90.00
_cell.angle_gamma   90.00
#
_symmetry.space_group_name_H-M   'P 1'
#
loop_
_entity.id
_entity.type
_entity.pdbx_description
1 polymer ?
#
loop_
_entity_poly.entity_id
_entity_poly.type
_entity_poly.pdbx_seq_one_letter_code
_entity_poly.pdbx_strand_id
1 'polypeptide(L)'
;MDAADAARLTEAVTDAVADAVKRGESYSSLENFLTDESVERMTEAVLEEAAETLGLTDADDIGSKEKRLGDSRVAALKDMAKESLTEQFRKNGELRDTAERVRQKRREGATRSDRIIERFERGEPNDYLDGISLERYGNSVIIPAEYGTIYPDGKRYPVVVGPYGEVKRINKQLGLPNTQAHHVAQNAIYGKTVPKQQGVAVSLRGNAFTEFQSPHNNAHRFGETKIDTYRERGTVPTNKRMYEILSGELQAAGLNNNVIDFIMYEVIQQHMEYGILPEEHIQRIPRKIFFNTSKEGVKNEKEP
;
A
#
# COMPACT_ATOMS: atom_id res chain seq x y z
N MET A 1 -29.21 -29.11 -23.56
CA MET A 1 -28.69 -27.76 -23.88
C MET A 1 -28.56 -27.69 -25.36
N ASP A 2 -29.20 -26.75 -25.98
CA ASP A 2 -29.09 -26.58 -27.43
C ASP A 2 -27.86 -25.77 -27.82
N ALA A 3 -27.57 -25.63 -29.11
CA ALA A 3 -26.40 -24.92 -29.60
C ALA A 3 -26.43 -23.40 -29.29
N ALA A 4 -27.65 -22.84 -29.14
CA ALA A 4 -27.81 -21.43 -28.79
C ALA A 4 -27.48 -21.18 -27.30
N ASP A 5 -27.91 -22.10 -26.42
CA ASP A 5 -27.56 -22.04 -24.97
C ASP A 5 -26.07 -22.19 -24.78
N ALA A 6 -25.39 -23.07 -25.50
CA ALA A 6 -23.94 -23.23 -25.45
C ALA A 6 -23.21 -21.98 -25.94
N ALA A 7 -23.72 -21.28 -26.96
CA ALA A 7 -23.12 -20.04 -27.46
C ALA A 7 -23.23 -18.89 -26.44
N ARG A 8 -24.40 -18.71 -25.82
CA ARG A 8 -24.63 -17.69 -24.78
C ARG A 8 -23.77 -17.95 -23.55
N LEU A 9 -23.63 -19.21 -23.14
CA LEU A 9 -22.74 -19.58 -22.02
C LEU A 9 -21.28 -19.24 -22.32
N THR A 10 -20.84 -19.48 -23.55
CA THR A 10 -19.49 -19.14 -24.00
C THR A 10 -19.26 -17.64 -24.00
N GLU A 11 -20.26 -16.84 -24.38
CA GLU A 11 -20.20 -15.38 -24.38
C GLU A 11 -20.12 -14.84 -22.93
N ALA A 12 -20.98 -15.29 -22.01
CA ALA A 12 -20.97 -14.91 -20.61
C ALA A 12 -19.64 -15.24 -19.92
N VAL A 13 -19.07 -16.42 -20.17
CA VAL A 13 -17.74 -16.81 -19.69
C VAL A 13 -16.65 -15.89 -20.24
N THR A 14 -16.75 -15.54 -21.53
CA THR A 14 -15.76 -14.63 -22.18
C THR A 14 -15.79 -13.25 -21.56
N ASP A 15 -16.97 -12.72 -21.31
CA ASP A 15 -17.14 -11.40 -20.70
C ASP A 15 -16.67 -11.37 -19.23
N ALA A 16 -16.97 -12.41 -18.45
CA ALA A 16 -16.48 -12.55 -17.09
C ALA A 16 -14.94 -12.61 -17.02
N VAL A 17 -14.30 -13.34 -17.95
CA VAL A 17 -12.83 -13.37 -18.07
C VAL A 17 -12.27 -12.01 -18.48
N ALA A 18 -12.91 -11.33 -19.42
CA ALA A 18 -12.48 -10.00 -19.86
C ALA A 18 -12.57 -8.98 -18.73
N ASP A 19 -13.59 -9.07 -17.88
CA ASP A 19 -13.75 -8.21 -16.71
C ASP A 19 -12.76 -8.52 -15.59
N ALA A 20 -12.43 -9.79 -15.35
CA ALA A 20 -11.36 -10.17 -14.44
C ALA A 20 -10.00 -9.61 -14.90
N VAL A 21 -9.71 -9.71 -16.20
CA VAL A 21 -8.50 -9.12 -16.81
C VAL A 21 -8.48 -7.60 -16.68
N LYS A 22 -9.61 -6.92 -16.91
CA LYS A 22 -9.73 -5.45 -16.74
C LYS A 22 -9.50 -5.01 -15.29
N ARG A 23 -9.92 -5.81 -14.31
CA ARG A 23 -9.66 -5.55 -12.87
C ARG A 23 -8.20 -5.76 -12.47
N GLY A 24 -7.37 -6.31 -13.36
CA GLY A 24 -5.95 -6.50 -13.14
C GLY A 24 -5.64 -7.62 -12.13
N GLU A 25 -6.50 -8.60 -12.01
CA GLU A 25 -6.28 -9.80 -11.20
C GLU A 25 -5.06 -10.55 -11.75
N SER A 26 -4.07 -10.84 -10.88
CA SER A 26 -2.81 -11.45 -11.32
C SER A 26 -2.87 -12.96 -11.17
N TYR A 27 -2.97 -13.65 -12.28
CA TYR A 27 -2.88 -15.11 -12.29
C TYR A 27 -1.47 -15.55 -12.71
N SER A 28 -0.77 -16.22 -11.81
CA SER A 28 0.58 -16.74 -12.07
C SER A 28 0.57 -17.95 -13.01
N SER A 29 -0.56 -18.68 -13.09
CA SER A 29 -0.78 -19.78 -14.01
C SER A 29 -2.28 -19.99 -14.25
N LEU A 30 -2.64 -20.73 -15.32
CA LEU A 30 -4.02 -21.19 -15.55
C LEU A 30 -4.54 -22.02 -14.37
N GLU A 31 -3.67 -22.77 -13.72
CA GLU A 31 -3.99 -23.63 -12.59
C GLU A 31 -4.38 -22.80 -11.34
N ASN A 32 -3.65 -21.74 -11.05
CA ASN A 32 -3.99 -20.80 -9.98
C ASN A 32 -5.29 -20.04 -10.29
N PHE A 33 -5.50 -19.65 -11.53
CA PHE A 33 -6.74 -19.04 -11.98
C PHE A 33 -7.95 -19.98 -11.79
N LEU A 34 -7.80 -21.27 -12.11
CA LEU A 34 -8.89 -22.26 -12.01
C LEU A 34 -9.16 -22.74 -10.56
N THR A 35 -8.29 -22.42 -9.61
CA THR A 35 -8.43 -22.78 -8.18
C THR A 35 -8.87 -21.62 -7.28
N ASP A 36 -8.97 -20.42 -7.81
CA ASP A 36 -9.20 -19.18 -7.05
C ASP A 36 -10.70 -18.81 -6.99
N GLU A 37 -11.06 -17.94 -6.02
CA GLU A 37 -12.39 -17.29 -5.87
C GLU A 37 -12.95 -16.70 -7.16
N SER A 38 -12.09 -16.34 -8.12
CA SER A 38 -12.48 -15.84 -9.43
C SER A 38 -13.19 -16.90 -10.28
N VAL A 39 -12.88 -18.19 -10.11
CA VAL A 39 -13.61 -19.28 -10.78
C VAL A 39 -14.99 -19.46 -10.14
N GLU A 40 -15.10 -19.29 -8.83
CA GLU A 40 -16.40 -19.30 -8.15
C GLU A 40 -17.29 -18.16 -8.69
N ARG A 41 -16.78 -16.93 -8.74
CA ARG A 41 -17.52 -15.78 -9.28
C ARG A 41 -17.91 -15.92 -10.76
N MET A 42 -17.01 -16.49 -11.59
CA MET A 42 -17.36 -16.78 -12.99
C MET A 42 -18.38 -17.89 -13.09
N THR A 43 -18.28 -18.91 -12.24
CA THR A 43 -19.26 -19.99 -12.19
C THR A 43 -20.62 -19.46 -11.75
N GLU A 44 -20.65 -18.52 -10.80
CA GLU A 44 -21.86 -17.82 -10.37
C GLU A 44 -22.49 -17.03 -11.52
N ALA A 45 -21.71 -16.25 -12.29
CA ALA A 45 -22.19 -15.53 -13.46
C ALA A 45 -22.74 -16.47 -14.55
N VAL A 46 -22.05 -17.60 -14.80
CA VAL A 46 -22.52 -18.64 -15.76
C VAL A 46 -23.81 -19.31 -15.28
N LEU A 47 -23.94 -19.55 -13.96
CA LEU A 47 -25.16 -20.12 -13.38
C LEU A 47 -26.33 -19.13 -13.43
N GLU A 48 -26.05 -17.85 -13.28
CA GLU A 48 -27.03 -16.77 -13.37
C GLU A 48 -27.59 -16.67 -14.81
N GLU A 49 -26.73 -16.62 -15.82
CA GLU A 49 -27.09 -16.63 -17.24
C GLU A 49 -27.84 -17.91 -17.65
N ALA A 50 -27.37 -19.06 -17.15
CA ALA A 50 -28.06 -20.35 -17.39
C ALA A 50 -29.46 -20.39 -16.75
N ALA A 51 -29.62 -19.81 -15.55
CA ALA A 51 -30.92 -19.74 -14.89
C ALA A 51 -31.89 -18.79 -15.63
N GLU A 52 -31.40 -17.64 -16.10
CA GLU A 52 -32.19 -16.73 -16.95
C GLU A 52 -32.62 -17.39 -18.25
N THR A 53 -31.70 -18.08 -18.95
CA THR A 53 -31.98 -18.81 -20.21
C THR A 53 -33.03 -19.89 -20.02
N LEU A 54 -33.09 -20.51 -18.84
CA LEU A 54 -34.07 -21.55 -18.50
C LEU A 54 -35.35 -20.99 -17.86
N GLY A 55 -35.52 -19.68 -17.77
CA GLY A 55 -36.70 -19.03 -17.19
C GLY A 55 -36.83 -19.20 -15.67
N LEU A 56 -35.72 -19.41 -14.98
CA LEU A 56 -35.67 -19.58 -13.51
C LEU A 56 -35.39 -18.25 -12.78
N THR A 57 -36.00 -17.17 -13.26
CA THR A 57 -35.73 -15.78 -12.80
C THR A 57 -36.27 -15.44 -11.42
N ASP A 58 -37.15 -16.28 -10.84
CA ASP A 58 -37.85 -16.00 -9.57
C ASP A 58 -37.05 -16.45 -8.32
N ALA A 59 -35.79 -16.82 -8.46
CA ALA A 59 -34.97 -17.24 -7.33
C ALA A 59 -34.11 -16.06 -6.80
N ASP A 60 -34.28 -15.72 -5.52
CA ASP A 60 -33.67 -14.54 -4.87
C ASP A 60 -32.17 -14.72 -4.60
N ASP A 61 -31.61 -15.93 -4.74
CA ASP A 61 -30.18 -16.23 -4.52
C ASP A 61 -29.66 -17.37 -5.37
N ILE A 62 -28.34 -17.46 -5.52
CA ILE A 62 -27.62 -18.46 -6.32
C ILE A 62 -27.85 -19.88 -5.81
N GLY A 63 -27.87 -20.09 -4.50
CA GLY A 63 -28.12 -21.40 -3.90
C GLY A 63 -29.52 -21.97 -4.24
N SER A 64 -30.52 -21.10 -4.36
CA SER A 64 -31.86 -21.47 -4.81
C SER A 64 -31.88 -21.80 -6.30
N LYS A 65 -31.11 -21.11 -7.14
CA LYS A 65 -30.94 -21.40 -8.58
C LYS A 65 -30.22 -22.73 -8.78
N GLU A 66 -29.13 -23.00 -8.07
CA GLU A 66 -28.41 -24.28 -8.09
C GLU A 66 -29.32 -25.45 -7.70
N LYS A 67 -30.12 -25.32 -6.66
CA LYS A 67 -31.07 -26.36 -6.20
C LYS A 67 -32.16 -26.66 -7.23
N ARG A 68 -32.63 -25.64 -7.98
CA ARG A 68 -33.61 -25.81 -9.05
C ARG A 68 -33.01 -26.45 -10.30
N LEU A 69 -31.76 -26.16 -10.62
CA LEU A 69 -31.04 -26.79 -11.74
C LEU A 69 -30.71 -28.27 -11.48
N GLY A 70 -30.51 -28.63 -10.20
CA GLY A 70 -30.09 -29.96 -9.74
C GLY A 70 -28.59 -30.19 -9.88
N ASP A 71 -28.01 -30.85 -8.88
CA ASP A 71 -26.56 -31.02 -8.69
C ASP A 71 -25.79 -31.51 -9.90
N SER A 72 -26.38 -32.44 -10.67
CA SER A 72 -25.75 -33.02 -11.89
C SER A 72 -25.68 -32.01 -13.06
N ARG A 73 -26.65 -31.10 -13.16
CA ARG A 73 -26.63 -30.03 -14.19
C ARG A 73 -25.70 -28.92 -13.82
N VAL A 74 -25.66 -28.55 -12.53
CA VAL A 74 -24.70 -27.55 -11.99
C VAL A 74 -23.28 -28.07 -12.21
N ALA A 75 -22.98 -29.32 -11.87
CA ALA A 75 -21.67 -29.92 -12.12
C ALA A 75 -21.28 -29.89 -13.60
N ALA A 76 -22.20 -30.27 -14.48
CA ALA A 76 -21.97 -30.23 -15.93
C ALA A 76 -21.72 -28.82 -16.47
N LEU A 77 -22.43 -27.81 -15.95
CA LEU A 77 -22.21 -26.40 -16.31
C LEU A 77 -20.85 -25.90 -15.82
N LYS A 78 -20.43 -26.26 -14.59
CA LYS A 78 -19.12 -25.97 -14.04
C LYS A 78 -17.98 -26.57 -14.87
N ASP A 79 -18.13 -27.84 -15.28
CA ASP A 79 -17.16 -28.52 -16.13
C ASP A 79 -17.08 -27.90 -17.53
N MET A 80 -18.22 -27.53 -18.13
CA MET A 80 -18.25 -26.85 -19.43
C MET A 80 -17.63 -25.45 -19.38
N ALA A 81 -17.90 -24.66 -18.32
CA ALA A 81 -17.29 -23.37 -18.14
C ALA A 81 -15.77 -23.50 -18.02
N LYS A 82 -15.32 -24.48 -17.26
CA LYS A 82 -13.89 -24.79 -17.06
C LYS A 82 -13.21 -25.21 -18.36
N GLU A 83 -13.88 -26.07 -19.15
CA GLU A 83 -13.35 -26.54 -20.42
C GLU A 83 -13.31 -25.41 -21.47
N SER A 84 -14.36 -24.58 -21.54
CA SER A 84 -14.42 -23.41 -22.42
C SER A 84 -13.35 -22.40 -22.08
N LEU A 85 -13.13 -22.09 -20.79
CA LEU A 85 -12.07 -21.22 -20.31
C LEU A 85 -10.68 -21.76 -20.67
N THR A 86 -10.46 -23.06 -20.48
CA THR A 86 -9.19 -23.71 -20.80
C THR A 86 -8.90 -23.64 -22.29
N GLU A 87 -9.92 -23.87 -23.14
CA GLU A 87 -9.79 -23.80 -24.58
C GLU A 87 -9.54 -22.37 -25.07
N GLN A 88 -10.24 -21.38 -24.51
CA GLN A 88 -10.00 -19.97 -24.83
C GLN A 88 -8.63 -19.50 -24.38
N PHE A 89 -8.15 -19.95 -23.21
CA PHE A 89 -6.79 -19.64 -22.74
C PHE A 89 -5.71 -20.26 -23.64
N ARG A 90 -6.00 -21.43 -24.25
CA ARG A 90 -5.11 -22.07 -25.21
C ARG A 90 -5.14 -21.42 -26.59
N LYS A 91 -6.34 -21.01 -27.06
CA LYS A 91 -6.53 -20.42 -28.40
C LYS A 91 -6.14 -18.96 -28.49
N ASN A 92 -6.29 -18.20 -27.41
CA ASN A 92 -6.05 -16.75 -27.41
C ASN A 92 -4.81 -16.38 -26.59
N GLY A 93 -3.63 -16.49 -27.21
CA GLY A 93 -2.42 -15.83 -26.73
C GLY A 93 -2.66 -14.35 -26.40
N GLU A 94 -3.62 -13.71 -27.04
CA GLU A 94 -4.06 -12.33 -26.80
C GLU A 94 -4.55 -12.06 -25.37
N LEU A 95 -5.21 -13.01 -24.70
CA LEU A 95 -5.63 -12.82 -23.29
C LEU A 95 -4.43 -12.81 -22.37
N ARG A 96 -3.45 -13.67 -22.61
CA ARG A 96 -2.20 -13.69 -21.87
C ARG A 96 -1.41 -12.40 -22.10
N ASP A 97 -1.29 -11.98 -23.36
CA ASP A 97 -0.62 -10.73 -23.74
C ASP A 97 -1.35 -9.51 -23.21
N THR A 98 -2.67 -9.57 -23.11
CA THR A 98 -3.49 -8.49 -22.53
C THR A 98 -3.32 -8.44 -21.01
N ALA A 99 -3.33 -9.60 -20.33
CA ALA A 99 -3.05 -9.68 -18.90
C ALA A 99 -1.63 -9.20 -18.58
N GLU A 100 -0.65 -9.57 -19.40
CA GLU A 100 0.73 -9.08 -19.24
C GLU A 100 0.85 -7.58 -19.50
N ARG A 101 0.17 -7.04 -20.52
CA ARG A 101 0.11 -5.59 -20.77
C ARG A 101 -0.57 -4.82 -19.63
N VAL A 102 -1.66 -5.37 -19.06
CA VAL A 102 -2.32 -4.78 -17.89
C VAL A 102 -1.40 -4.83 -16.66
N ARG A 103 -0.73 -5.96 -16.43
CA ARG A 103 0.28 -6.08 -15.36
C ARG A 103 1.43 -5.08 -15.56
N GLN A 104 1.91 -4.93 -16.78
CA GLN A 104 2.98 -3.98 -17.09
C GLN A 104 2.52 -2.53 -16.87
N LYS A 105 1.33 -2.15 -17.37
CA LYS A 105 0.73 -0.83 -17.08
C LYS A 105 0.51 -0.60 -15.58
N ARG A 106 0.08 -1.61 -14.84
CA ARG A 106 -0.07 -1.55 -13.38
C ARG A 106 1.28 -1.37 -12.70
N ARG A 107 2.33 -2.07 -13.14
CA ARG A 107 3.71 -1.88 -12.65
C ARG A 107 4.27 -0.50 -13.00
N GLU A 108 4.01 -0.01 -14.20
CA GLU A 108 4.42 1.33 -14.65
C GLU A 108 3.69 2.43 -13.89
N GLY A 109 2.43 2.21 -13.50
CA GLY A 109 1.63 3.10 -12.66
C GLY A 109 1.75 2.86 -11.16
N ALA A 110 2.48 1.81 -10.74
CA ALA A 110 2.60 1.44 -9.34
C ALA A 110 3.37 2.51 -8.56
N THR A 111 2.78 2.97 -7.48
CA THR A 111 3.43 3.89 -6.55
C THR A 111 4.58 3.20 -5.80
N ARG A 112 5.38 3.98 -5.08
CA ARG A 112 6.39 3.42 -4.16
C ARG A 112 5.75 2.48 -3.15
N SER A 113 4.64 2.89 -2.57
CA SER A 113 3.90 2.11 -1.58
C SER A 113 3.36 0.80 -2.14
N ASP A 114 2.84 0.81 -3.38
CA ASP A 114 2.39 -0.43 -4.04
C ASP A 114 3.51 -1.46 -4.15
N ARG A 115 4.68 -1.04 -4.61
CA ARG A 115 5.84 -1.94 -4.76
C ARG A 115 6.33 -2.52 -3.44
N ILE A 116 6.32 -1.71 -2.38
CA ILE A 116 6.77 -2.15 -1.05
C ILE A 116 5.74 -3.11 -0.43
N ILE A 117 4.44 -2.81 -0.54
CA ILE A 117 3.37 -3.70 -0.07
C ILE A 117 3.47 -5.04 -0.80
N GLU A 118 3.57 -5.05 -2.12
CA GLU A 118 3.68 -6.26 -2.92
C GLU A 118 4.90 -7.12 -2.54
N ARG A 119 6.04 -6.50 -2.24
CA ARG A 119 7.24 -7.21 -1.76
C ARG A 119 7.00 -7.85 -0.39
N PHE A 120 6.39 -7.09 0.53
CA PHE A 120 6.06 -7.61 1.86
C PHE A 120 5.09 -8.80 1.78
N GLU A 121 4.02 -8.69 0.97
CA GLU A 121 3.04 -9.78 0.77
C GLU A 121 3.66 -11.05 0.17
N ARG A 122 4.70 -10.91 -0.66
CA ARG A 122 5.48 -12.06 -1.18
C ARG A 122 6.49 -12.63 -0.16
N GLY A 123 6.58 -12.05 1.04
CA GLY A 123 7.55 -12.46 2.06
C GLY A 123 9.00 -12.14 1.70
N GLU A 124 9.23 -11.19 0.79
CA GLU A 124 10.57 -10.74 0.43
C GLU A 124 11.18 -9.92 1.58
N PRO A 125 12.48 -10.12 1.89
CA PRO A 125 13.12 -9.38 2.98
C PRO A 125 13.28 -7.89 2.66
N ASN A 126 13.51 -7.08 3.70
CA ASN A 126 13.88 -5.68 3.57
C ASN A 126 15.37 -5.56 3.19
N ASP A 127 15.67 -5.71 1.91
CA ASP A 127 17.01 -5.69 1.33
C ASP A 127 17.38 -4.37 0.63
N TYR A 128 16.58 -3.32 0.82
CA TYR A 128 16.80 -2.02 0.17
C TYR A 128 18.15 -1.36 0.50
N LEU A 129 18.81 -1.82 1.56
CA LEU A 129 20.13 -1.38 1.99
C LEU A 129 21.19 -2.48 1.87
N ASP A 130 20.96 -3.50 1.05
CA ASP A 130 21.95 -4.55 0.79
C ASP A 130 23.23 -3.97 0.23
N GLY A 131 24.37 -4.49 0.69
CA GLY A 131 25.69 -3.98 0.35
C GLY A 131 26.13 -2.75 1.15
N ILE A 132 25.25 -2.18 2.01
CA ILE A 132 25.59 -1.09 2.92
C ILE A 132 25.96 -1.68 4.28
N SER A 133 27.10 -1.26 4.83
CA SER A 133 27.53 -1.66 6.19
C SER A 133 26.67 -0.97 7.23
N LEU A 134 25.65 -1.67 7.75
CA LEU A 134 24.75 -1.17 8.79
C LEU A 134 25.25 -1.55 10.18
N GLU A 135 25.25 -0.60 11.10
CA GLU A 135 25.41 -0.90 12.51
C GLU A 135 24.05 -1.17 13.15
N ARG A 136 23.92 -2.27 13.89
CA ARG A 136 22.70 -2.61 14.61
C ARG A 136 22.81 -2.27 16.10
N TYR A 137 21.78 -1.63 16.63
CA TYR A 137 21.70 -1.27 18.03
C TYR A 137 20.30 -1.57 18.59
N GLY A 138 20.16 -2.72 19.22
CA GLY A 138 18.82 -3.26 19.59
C GLY A 138 17.99 -3.54 18.33
N ASN A 139 16.79 -2.96 18.29
CA ASN A 139 15.90 -3.05 17.13
C ASN A 139 16.11 -1.88 16.13
N SER A 140 17.15 -1.08 16.32
CA SER A 140 17.46 0.04 15.44
C SER A 140 18.65 -0.26 14.56
N VAL A 141 18.70 0.41 13.40
CA VAL A 141 19.85 0.42 12.51
C VAL A 141 20.42 1.83 12.39
N ILE A 142 21.74 1.91 12.31
CA ILE A 142 22.48 3.13 12.03
C ILE A 142 22.99 3.00 10.59
N ILE A 143 22.48 3.86 9.73
CA ILE A 143 22.83 3.94 8.32
C ILE A 143 23.98 4.93 8.17
N PRO A 144 25.06 4.61 7.44
CA PRO A 144 26.25 5.46 7.32
C PRO A 144 25.93 6.89 6.85
N ALA A 145 26.77 7.83 7.25
CA ALA A 145 26.58 9.26 7.01
C ALA A 145 26.44 9.63 5.51
N GLU A 146 27.07 8.89 4.61
CA GLU A 146 26.99 9.12 3.16
C GLU A 146 25.56 9.01 2.61
N TYR A 147 24.69 8.25 3.26
CA TYR A 147 23.27 8.11 2.92
C TYR A 147 22.36 9.10 3.67
N GLY A 148 22.92 9.87 4.59
CA GLY A 148 22.21 10.89 5.37
C GLY A 148 22.02 12.19 4.60
N THR A 149 21.23 13.10 5.18
CA THR A 149 21.02 14.44 4.65
C THR A 149 22.25 15.33 4.85
N ILE A 150 22.41 16.33 3.99
CA ILE A 150 23.46 17.35 4.15
C ILE A 150 22.99 18.38 5.20
N TYR A 151 23.81 18.63 6.18
CA TYR A 151 23.58 19.63 7.23
C TYR A 151 24.15 21.00 6.81
N PRO A 152 23.77 22.10 7.46
CA PRO A 152 24.26 23.45 7.12
C PRO A 152 25.77 23.64 7.25
N ASP A 153 26.44 22.80 8.06
CA ASP A 153 27.89 22.76 8.16
C ASP A 153 28.57 22.04 6.98
N GLY A 154 27.79 21.62 5.97
CA GLY A 154 28.24 20.88 4.82
C GLY A 154 28.52 19.39 5.08
N LYS A 155 28.36 18.92 6.31
CA LYS A 155 28.59 17.52 6.68
C LYS A 155 27.34 16.69 6.55
N ARG A 156 27.53 15.39 6.41
CA ARG A 156 26.49 14.39 6.54
C ARG A 156 26.67 13.66 7.87
N TYR A 157 25.55 13.27 8.46
CA TYR A 157 25.52 12.51 9.69
C TYR A 157 24.78 11.20 9.50
N PRO A 158 25.07 10.16 10.30
CA PRO A 158 24.36 8.90 10.22
C PRO A 158 22.85 9.07 10.40
N VAL A 159 22.09 8.21 9.73
CA VAL A 159 20.64 8.15 9.89
C VAL A 159 20.31 6.97 10.81
N VAL A 160 19.59 7.22 11.88
CA VAL A 160 19.12 6.18 12.79
C VAL A 160 17.68 5.87 12.47
N VAL A 161 17.36 4.59 12.27
CA VAL A 161 16.01 4.09 11.98
C VAL A 161 15.66 2.98 12.97
N GLY A 162 14.47 3.01 13.54
CA GLY A 162 13.98 1.99 14.47
C GLY A 162 12.85 2.49 15.36
N PRO A 163 12.57 1.82 16.50
CA PRO A 163 11.58 2.26 17.46
C PRO A 163 11.89 3.66 17.99
N TYR A 164 10.87 4.52 18.09
CA TYR A 164 11.02 5.93 18.48
C TYR A 164 11.85 6.14 19.75
N GLY A 165 11.59 5.32 20.79
CA GLY A 165 12.33 5.42 22.05
C GLY A 165 13.82 5.11 21.89
N GLU A 166 14.16 4.16 21.03
CA GLU A 166 15.56 3.80 20.73
C GLU A 166 16.24 4.88 19.90
N VAL A 167 15.60 5.34 18.81
CA VAL A 167 16.13 6.42 17.95
C VAL A 167 16.46 7.66 18.79
N LYS A 168 15.55 8.06 19.67
CA LYS A 168 15.78 9.20 20.58
C LYS A 168 17.02 9.00 21.47
N ARG A 169 17.20 7.79 22.00
CA ARG A 169 18.34 7.43 22.86
C ARG A 169 19.65 7.41 22.07
N ILE A 170 19.63 6.78 20.88
CA ILE A 170 20.81 6.65 20.02
C ILE A 170 21.27 8.03 19.52
N ASN A 171 20.34 8.91 19.09
CA ASN A 171 20.67 10.28 18.70
C ASN A 171 21.47 11.03 19.77
N LYS A 172 21.06 10.84 21.04
CA LYS A 172 21.77 11.43 22.18
C LYS A 172 23.15 10.78 22.39
N GLN A 173 23.26 9.48 22.28
CA GLN A 173 24.53 8.75 22.46
C GLN A 173 25.55 9.09 21.37
N LEU A 174 25.10 9.20 20.12
CA LEU A 174 25.94 9.59 18.98
C LEU A 174 26.26 11.09 18.97
N GLY A 175 25.66 11.88 19.87
CA GLY A 175 25.85 13.34 19.89
C GLY A 175 25.41 14.01 18.57
N LEU A 176 24.40 13.51 17.91
CA LEU A 176 23.96 14.07 16.63
C LEU A 176 23.45 15.50 16.81
N PRO A 177 24.10 16.48 16.15
CA PRO A 177 23.82 17.89 16.40
C PRO A 177 22.41 18.23 15.91
N ASN A 178 21.62 18.91 16.79
CA ASN A 178 20.29 19.41 16.48
C ASN A 178 19.39 18.40 15.74
N THR A 179 19.40 17.14 16.21
CA THR A 179 18.67 16.02 15.58
C THR A 179 17.59 15.52 16.52
N GLN A 180 16.41 15.29 15.97
CA GLN A 180 15.25 14.74 16.69
C GLN A 180 14.80 13.42 16.07
N ALA A 181 14.21 12.57 16.90
CA ALA A 181 13.49 11.39 16.41
C ALA A 181 12.13 11.85 15.83
N HIS A 182 11.89 11.51 14.57
CA HIS A 182 10.65 11.77 13.84
C HIS A 182 9.88 10.46 13.70
N HIS A 183 8.65 10.40 14.23
CA HIS A 183 7.75 9.29 13.93
C HIS A 183 7.40 9.32 12.46
N VAL A 184 7.77 8.30 11.71
CA VAL A 184 7.43 8.20 10.29
C VAL A 184 5.91 8.11 10.15
N ALA A 185 5.28 7.11 10.77
CA ALA A 185 3.83 7.07 10.91
C ALA A 185 3.41 7.91 12.12
N GLN A 186 2.75 9.04 11.85
CA GLN A 186 2.42 10.03 12.88
C GLN A 186 1.65 9.42 14.05
N ASN A 187 2.19 9.55 15.27
CA ASN A 187 1.52 9.08 16.49
C ASN A 187 0.12 9.70 16.70
N ALA A 188 -0.14 10.88 16.16
CA ALA A 188 -1.46 11.50 16.19
C ALA A 188 -2.53 10.70 15.41
N ILE A 189 -2.10 9.92 14.41
CA ILE A 189 -2.97 9.05 13.58
C ILE A 189 -3.02 7.65 14.18
N TYR A 190 -1.87 7.05 14.42
CA TYR A 190 -1.71 5.62 14.71
C TYR A 190 -1.47 5.28 16.19
N GLY A 191 -1.29 6.27 17.06
CA GLY A 191 -0.87 6.06 18.45
C GLY A 191 -1.88 5.35 19.37
N LYS A 192 -3.09 5.06 18.88
CA LYS A 192 -4.03 4.19 19.58
C LYS A 192 -3.78 2.71 19.31
N THR A 193 -3.16 2.38 18.17
CA THR A 193 -2.88 1.03 17.72
C THR A 193 -1.40 0.70 17.91
N VAL A 194 -0.49 1.57 17.46
CA VAL A 194 0.95 1.40 17.63
C VAL A 194 1.40 2.19 18.86
N PRO A 195 2.00 1.54 19.88
CA PRO A 195 2.49 2.24 21.06
C PRO A 195 3.56 3.28 20.70
N LYS A 196 3.44 4.51 21.25
CA LYS A 196 4.29 5.65 20.89
C LYS A 196 5.80 5.34 20.86
N GLN A 197 6.29 4.58 21.83
CA GLN A 197 7.73 4.29 21.94
C GLN A 197 8.19 3.23 20.92
N GLN A 198 7.26 2.48 20.35
CA GLN A 198 7.54 1.39 19.41
C GLN A 198 7.35 1.81 17.94
N GLY A 199 6.62 2.89 17.68
CA GLY A 199 6.39 3.38 16.32
C GLY A 199 7.71 3.61 15.58
N VAL A 200 7.79 3.18 14.33
CA VAL A 200 8.97 3.39 13.47
C VAL A 200 9.28 4.88 13.39
N ALA A 201 10.52 5.20 13.66
CA ALA A 201 11.03 6.57 13.65
C ALA A 201 12.37 6.65 12.92
N VAL A 202 12.70 7.85 12.48
CA VAL A 202 13.96 8.18 11.82
C VAL A 202 14.58 9.43 12.46
N SER A 203 15.90 9.50 12.52
CA SER A 203 16.60 10.71 12.93
C SER A 203 16.54 11.79 11.85
N LEU A 204 15.95 12.94 12.16
CA LEU A 204 15.91 14.09 11.27
C LEU A 204 16.51 15.33 11.97
N ARG A 205 17.30 16.09 11.21
CA ARG A 205 17.87 17.34 11.70
C ARG A 205 16.80 18.42 11.84
N GLY A 206 16.95 19.21 12.88
CA GLY A 206 16.17 20.41 13.14
C GLY A 206 14.93 20.19 13.99
N ASN A 207 14.27 21.28 14.32
CA ASN A 207 13.00 21.26 15.02
C ASN A 207 11.87 21.46 14.03
N ALA A 208 10.90 20.55 14.06
CA ALA A 208 9.76 20.55 13.15
C ALA A 208 8.98 21.88 13.14
N PHE A 209 8.88 22.55 14.28
CA PHE A 209 8.00 23.70 14.48
C PHE A 209 8.72 25.05 14.47
N THR A 210 9.97 25.07 14.92
CA THR A 210 10.70 26.33 15.17
C THR A 210 11.84 26.56 14.19
N GLU A 211 12.29 25.53 13.45
CA GLU A 211 13.43 25.66 12.55
C GLU A 211 12.96 25.52 11.09
N PHE A 212 12.60 26.64 10.50
CA PHE A 212 12.12 26.73 9.13
C PHE A 212 13.13 26.14 8.13
N GLN A 213 12.63 25.36 7.15
CA GLN A 213 13.42 24.68 6.13
C GLN A 213 14.42 23.62 6.65
N SER A 214 14.37 23.26 7.94
CA SER A 214 15.11 22.07 8.37
C SER A 214 14.52 20.80 7.75
N PRO A 215 15.29 19.71 7.60
CA PRO A 215 14.75 18.41 7.16
C PRO A 215 13.50 17.98 7.92
N HIS A 216 13.49 18.12 9.24
CA HIS A 216 12.35 17.78 10.07
C HIS A 216 11.12 18.70 9.83
N ASN A 217 11.34 20.00 9.66
CA ASN A 217 10.29 20.96 9.31
C ASN A 217 9.71 20.66 7.90
N ASN A 218 10.59 20.39 6.93
CA ASN A 218 10.17 20.08 5.55
C ASN A 218 9.30 18.82 5.48
N ALA A 219 9.67 17.75 6.23
CA ALA A 219 8.85 16.54 6.33
C ALA A 219 7.44 16.88 6.82
N HIS A 220 7.33 17.52 7.99
CA HIS A 220 6.02 17.86 8.56
C HIS A 220 5.20 18.81 7.68
N ARG A 221 5.83 19.81 7.06
CA ARG A 221 5.11 20.74 6.17
C ARG A 221 4.57 20.03 4.93
N PHE A 222 5.34 19.11 4.34
CA PHE A 222 4.87 18.32 3.21
C PHE A 222 3.65 17.48 3.62
N GLY A 223 3.74 16.73 4.70
CA GLY A 223 2.64 15.89 5.20
C GLY A 223 1.40 16.70 5.51
N GLU A 224 1.56 17.82 6.24
CA GLU A 224 0.45 18.70 6.57
C GLU A 224 -0.25 19.26 5.33
N THR A 225 0.50 19.71 4.33
CA THR A 225 -0.06 20.20 3.05
C THR A 225 -0.88 19.12 2.35
N LYS A 226 -0.41 17.86 2.35
CA LYS A 226 -1.15 16.76 1.74
C LYS A 226 -2.39 16.38 2.54
N ILE A 227 -2.30 16.36 3.87
CA ILE A 227 -3.42 16.05 4.76
C ILE A 227 -4.49 17.16 4.71
N ASP A 228 -4.11 18.42 4.55
CA ASP A 228 -5.05 19.54 4.39
C ASP A 228 -6.01 19.32 3.21
N THR A 229 -5.58 18.75 2.12
CA THR A 229 -6.47 18.45 0.98
C THR A 229 -7.61 17.49 1.35
N TYR A 230 -7.39 16.60 2.30
CA TYR A 230 -8.42 15.69 2.82
C TYR A 230 -9.35 16.39 3.82
N ARG A 231 -8.80 17.27 4.67
CA ARG A 231 -9.61 18.12 5.59
C ARG A 231 -10.58 19.00 4.80
N GLU A 232 -10.09 19.67 3.76
CA GLU A 232 -10.90 20.54 2.90
C GLU A 232 -12.02 19.80 2.18
N ARG A 233 -11.77 18.54 1.79
CA ARG A 233 -12.76 17.68 1.13
C ARG A 233 -13.68 16.95 2.09
N GLY A 234 -13.41 16.99 3.39
CA GLY A 234 -14.14 16.21 4.39
C GLY A 234 -14.00 14.69 4.21
N THR A 235 -12.89 14.23 3.60
CA THR A 235 -12.62 12.81 3.33
C THR A 235 -11.45 12.31 4.16
N VAL A 236 -11.31 10.99 4.27
CA VAL A 236 -10.26 10.33 5.03
C VAL A 236 -9.45 9.44 4.07
N PRO A 237 -8.12 9.55 4.00
CA PRO A 237 -7.31 8.70 3.12
C PRO A 237 -7.25 7.26 3.63
N THR A 238 -6.97 6.30 2.74
CA THR A 238 -6.58 4.95 3.12
C THR A 238 -5.16 4.94 3.71
N ASN A 239 -4.80 3.87 4.44
CA ASN A 239 -3.43 3.70 4.93
C ASN A 239 -2.42 3.66 3.78
N LYS A 240 -2.73 2.98 2.69
CA LYS A 240 -1.92 2.97 1.46
C LYS A 240 -1.64 4.39 0.94
N ARG A 241 -2.66 5.25 0.92
CA ARG A 241 -2.48 6.65 0.53
C ARG A 241 -1.65 7.43 1.54
N MET A 242 -1.78 7.11 2.84
CA MET A 242 -0.90 7.67 3.86
C MET A 242 0.56 7.25 3.64
N TYR A 243 0.85 5.99 3.28
CA TYR A 243 2.24 5.56 2.98
C TYR A 243 2.89 6.39 1.86
N GLU A 244 2.12 6.80 0.85
CA GLU A 244 2.63 7.72 -0.18
C GLU A 244 2.95 9.11 0.39
N ILE A 245 2.10 9.61 1.29
CA ILE A 245 2.34 10.89 1.98
C ILE A 245 3.60 10.79 2.85
N LEU A 246 3.74 9.72 3.64
CA LEU A 246 4.90 9.48 4.51
C LEU A 246 6.20 9.35 3.70
N SER A 247 6.16 8.63 2.57
CA SER A 247 7.30 8.57 1.63
C SER A 247 7.69 9.97 1.12
N GLY A 248 6.71 10.79 0.80
CA GLY A 248 6.92 12.17 0.38
C GLY A 248 7.46 13.06 1.51
N GLU A 249 7.06 12.84 2.76
CA GLU A 249 7.63 13.51 3.94
C GLU A 249 9.13 13.24 4.06
N LEU A 250 9.52 11.95 3.95
CA LEU A 250 10.92 11.53 4.00
C LEU A 250 11.74 12.09 2.83
N GLN A 251 11.13 12.16 1.64
CA GLN A 251 11.75 12.78 0.47
C GLN A 251 11.93 14.29 0.65
N ALA A 252 10.92 14.98 1.21
CA ALA A 252 11.00 16.40 1.53
C ALA A 252 12.05 16.70 2.62
N ALA A 253 12.32 15.73 3.50
CA ALA A 253 13.43 15.79 4.45
C ALA A 253 14.81 15.63 3.78
N GLY A 254 14.88 15.23 2.51
CA GLY A 254 16.10 15.05 1.75
C GLY A 254 16.78 13.69 1.94
N LEU A 255 16.06 12.66 2.39
CA LEU A 255 16.59 11.32 2.51
C LEU A 255 16.77 10.65 1.13
N ASN A 256 17.76 9.74 1.03
CA ASN A 256 18.01 8.93 -0.15
C ASN A 256 16.85 7.95 -0.41
N ASN A 257 16.57 7.64 -1.68
CA ASN A 257 15.46 6.76 -2.06
C ASN A 257 15.54 5.37 -1.44
N ASN A 258 16.72 4.74 -1.42
CA ASN A 258 16.88 3.41 -0.81
C ASN A 258 16.61 3.45 0.71
N VAL A 259 17.05 4.52 1.37
CA VAL A 259 16.75 4.75 2.79
C VAL A 259 15.25 4.93 3.02
N ILE A 260 14.58 5.66 2.14
CA ILE A 260 13.12 5.85 2.21
C ILE A 260 12.41 4.51 2.02
N ASP A 261 12.81 3.72 1.02
CA ASP A 261 12.19 2.41 0.73
C ASP A 261 12.41 1.45 1.91
N PHE A 262 13.61 1.42 2.50
CA PHE A 262 13.90 0.67 3.71
C PHE A 262 12.98 1.08 4.87
N ILE A 263 12.88 2.36 5.16
CA ILE A 263 12.04 2.89 6.25
C ILE A 263 10.56 2.56 6.00
N MET A 264 10.09 2.73 4.77
CA MET A 264 8.69 2.47 4.45
C MET A 264 8.33 0.99 4.53
N TYR A 265 9.28 0.09 4.22
CA TYR A 265 9.11 -1.33 4.45
C TYR A 265 8.91 -1.63 5.95
N GLU A 266 9.76 -1.09 6.83
CA GLU A 266 9.62 -1.24 8.29
C GLU A 266 8.26 -0.71 8.79
N VAL A 267 7.80 0.43 8.25
CA VAL A 267 6.49 1.00 8.62
C VAL A 267 5.36 0.09 8.19
N ILE A 268 5.38 -0.39 6.94
CA ILE A 268 4.32 -1.26 6.39
C ILE A 268 4.30 -2.58 7.14
N GLN A 269 5.46 -3.20 7.37
CA GLN A 269 5.58 -4.41 8.17
C GLN A 269 4.98 -4.21 9.56
N GLN A 270 5.41 -3.16 10.28
CA GLN A 270 4.87 -2.87 11.61
C GLN A 270 3.35 -2.68 11.58
N HIS A 271 2.83 -1.93 10.60
CA HIS A 271 1.39 -1.70 10.48
C HIS A 271 0.64 -3.02 10.28
N MET A 272 1.12 -3.90 9.40
CA MET A 272 0.52 -5.22 9.17
C MET A 272 0.54 -6.08 10.44
N GLU A 273 1.64 -6.09 11.20
CA GLU A 273 1.76 -6.78 12.50
C GLU A 273 0.75 -6.26 13.54
N TYR A 274 0.39 -4.98 13.48
CA TYR A 274 -0.64 -4.36 14.33
C TYR A 274 -2.05 -4.41 13.74
N GLY A 275 -2.26 -5.12 12.60
CA GLY A 275 -3.56 -5.26 11.95
C GLY A 275 -4.03 -3.99 11.24
N ILE A 276 -3.13 -3.08 10.88
CA ILE A 276 -3.43 -1.88 10.09
C ILE A 276 -3.26 -2.22 8.61
N LEU A 277 -4.36 -2.45 7.92
CA LEU A 277 -4.34 -2.90 6.52
C LEU A 277 -4.25 -1.72 5.54
N PRO A 278 -3.55 -1.86 4.41
CA PRO A 278 -3.33 -0.79 3.42
C PRO A 278 -4.62 -0.17 2.88
N GLU A 279 -5.62 -0.98 2.60
CA GLU A 279 -6.87 -0.53 1.98
C GLU A 279 -7.86 0.09 2.98
N GLU A 280 -7.63 -0.06 4.27
CA GLU A 280 -8.46 0.57 5.30
C GLU A 280 -8.16 2.06 5.42
N HIS A 281 -9.19 2.81 5.77
CA HIS A 281 -9.05 4.24 6.05
C HIS A 281 -8.38 4.48 7.41
N ILE A 282 -7.56 5.54 7.51
CA ILE A 282 -7.05 5.99 8.80
C ILE A 282 -8.21 6.34 9.74
N GLN A 283 -8.03 6.14 11.03
CA GLN A 283 -9.12 6.33 12.01
C GLN A 283 -9.57 7.80 12.13
N ARG A 284 -8.68 8.74 11.89
CA ARG A 284 -8.95 10.18 11.96
C ARG A 284 -7.89 11.01 11.28
N ILE A 285 -8.26 12.16 10.77
CA ILE A 285 -7.33 13.20 10.38
C ILE A 285 -6.89 13.97 11.63
N PRO A 286 -5.58 14.14 11.88
CA PRO A 286 -5.10 14.92 13.03
C PRO A 286 -5.51 16.40 12.90
N ARG A 287 -5.51 17.12 14.02
CA ARG A 287 -5.75 18.57 14.00
C ARG A 287 -4.70 19.27 13.16
N LYS A 288 -5.08 20.38 12.51
CA LYS A 288 -4.15 21.19 11.72
C LYS A 288 -2.99 21.68 12.58
N ILE A 289 -1.78 21.55 12.02
CA ILE A 289 -0.54 22.04 12.63
C ILE A 289 -0.16 23.34 11.90
N PHE A 290 0.15 24.37 12.67
CA PHE A 290 0.65 25.63 12.17
C PHE A 290 2.16 25.70 12.38
N PHE A 291 2.90 25.98 11.31
CA PHE A 291 4.35 26.09 11.33
C PHE A 291 4.76 27.57 11.23
N ASN A 292 5.85 27.93 11.90
CA ASN A 292 6.47 29.23 11.69
C ASN A 292 6.97 29.33 10.24
N THR A 293 6.51 30.31 9.49
CA THR A 293 6.84 30.50 8.08
C THR A 293 7.91 31.58 7.83
N SER A 294 8.36 32.27 8.89
CA SER A 294 9.37 33.33 8.80
C SER A 294 10.75 32.83 9.26
N LYS A 295 11.79 33.26 8.55
CA LYS A 295 13.20 33.08 8.97
C LYS A 295 13.56 33.89 10.22
N GLU A 296 12.78 34.90 10.53
CA GLU A 296 12.99 35.77 11.69
C GLU A 296 12.25 35.16 12.88
N GLY A 297 12.99 34.71 13.85
CA GLY A 297 12.44 34.32 15.14
C GLY A 297 11.64 35.48 15.71
N VAL A 298 10.34 35.30 15.85
CA VAL A 298 9.51 36.26 16.59
C VAL A 298 10.03 36.29 18.01
N LYS A 299 10.78 37.33 18.36
CA LYS A 299 10.90 37.75 19.73
C LYS A 299 9.48 38.08 20.19
N ASN A 300 8.90 37.20 21.00
CA ASN A 300 7.72 37.58 21.76
C ASN A 300 8.12 38.72 22.69
N GLU A 301 7.96 39.93 22.21
CA GLU A 301 7.79 41.06 23.10
C GLU A 301 6.48 40.82 23.84
N LYS A 302 6.61 40.45 25.09
CA LYS A 302 5.52 40.60 26.04
C LYS A 302 5.30 42.12 26.15
N GLU A 303 4.22 42.57 25.52
CA GLU A 303 3.70 43.89 25.87
C GLU A 303 3.24 43.91 27.33
N PRO A 304 3.42 45.07 27.99
CA PRO A 304 3.34 45.24 29.44
C PRO A 304 1.92 45.08 30.01
#